data_5f5c217b3ad109055ff57f8ac55fdaed
#
_entry.id   5f5c217b3ad109055ff57f8ac55fdaed
#
_cell.length_a   1.000
_cell.length_b   1.000
_cell.length_c   1.000
_cell.angle_alpha   90.00
_cell.angle_beta   90.00
_cell.angle_gamma   90.00
#
_symmetry.space_group_name_H-M   'P 1'
#
loop_
_entity.id
_entity.type
_entity.pdbx_description
1 polymer ?
#
loop_
_entity_poly.entity_id
_entity_poly.type
_entity_poly.pdbx_seq_one_letter_code
_entity_poly.pdbx_strand_id
1 'polypeptide(L)'
;CILVVNNPDIPKEDELVQYLTSKFSNIKTIVKNINNKNTNVILGSENINLYGDGYIFDKLENYTFKISPLSFYQINPVQTEKLYNIALQGANLTGKEVVFDLYCGIGTIGIFMANKAKKIYGIEIVEEAIKDAIENCKINNITNAEYLAGDTEKLLTDLIENRKIKPDVIVVDPPRKGLDNKTVENILKIKPNRVVYISCNPATLMRDLSKLESEYKIKEIQPVDMFPFTSHVECCSVL
;
A
#
# COMPACT_ATOMS: atom_id res chain seq x y z
N CYS A 1 14.50 10.46 -8.69
CA CYS A 1 15.78 10.16 -8.07
C CYS A 1 15.77 10.61 -6.61
N ILE A 2 16.17 9.73 -5.68
CA ILE A 2 16.30 10.08 -4.25
C ILE A 2 17.75 9.92 -3.86
N LEU A 3 18.36 11.02 -3.39
CA LEU A 3 19.73 11.06 -2.86
C LEU A 3 19.63 10.87 -1.34
N VAL A 4 19.96 9.67 -0.86
CA VAL A 4 19.93 9.37 0.58
C VAL A 4 21.29 9.73 1.17
N VAL A 5 21.30 10.64 2.12
CA VAL A 5 22.52 11.17 2.73
C VAL A 5 22.42 11.17 4.26
N ASN A 6 23.54 11.02 4.94
CA ASN A 6 23.58 11.12 6.39
C ASN A 6 23.94 12.54 6.88
N ASN A 7 24.49 13.38 5.99
CA ASN A 7 24.76 14.79 6.24
C ASN A 7 23.92 15.63 5.27
N PRO A 8 23.21 16.66 5.72
CA PRO A 8 22.40 17.52 4.85
C PRO A 8 23.23 18.27 3.78
N ASP A 9 24.51 18.49 4.02
CA ASP A 9 25.39 19.21 3.10
C ASP A 9 25.99 18.25 2.05
N ILE A 10 25.62 18.44 0.80
CA ILE A 10 26.22 17.76 -0.36
C ILE A 10 27.17 18.74 -1.03
N PRO A 11 28.49 18.46 -1.08
CA PRO A 11 29.40 19.30 -1.82
C PRO A 11 28.99 19.43 -3.28
N LYS A 12 28.88 20.65 -3.80
CA LYS A 12 28.50 20.94 -5.19
C LYS A 12 27.11 20.38 -5.58
N GLU A 13 26.15 20.48 -4.68
CA GLU A 13 24.78 19.96 -4.85
C GLU A 13 24.15 20.46 -6.15
N ASP A 14 24.24 21.76 -6.44
CA ASP A 14 23.68 22.35 -7.65
C ASP A 14 24.34 21.81 -8.93
N GLU A 15 25.67 21.64 -8.92
CA GLU A 15 26.39 21.05 -10.06
C GLU A 15 25.96 19.59 -10.30
N LEU A 16 25.75 18.81 -9.23
CA LEU A 16 25.27 17.43 -9.31
C LEU A 16 23.84 17.38 -9.89
N VAL A 17 22.92 18.21 -9.39
CA VAL A 17 21.55 18.31 -9.89
C VAL A 17 21.53 18.69 -11.37
N GLN A 18 22.29 19.72 -11.76
CA GLN A 18 22.40 20.16 -13.15
C GLN A 18 22.98 19.06 -14.05
N TYR A 19 24.00 18.34 -13.60
CA TYR A 19 24.59 17.23 -14.33
C TYR A 19 23.56 16.11 -14.54
N LEU A 20 22.85 15.67 -13.48
CA LEU A 20 21.88 14.60 -13.56
C LEU A 20 20.72 14.95 -14.50
N THR A 21 20.17 16.15 -14.40
CA THR A 21 19.04 16.59 -15.21
C THR A 21 19.41 16.83 -16.68
N SER A 22 20.64 17.27 -16.95
CA SER A 22 21.14 17.42 -18.33
C SER A 22 21.47 16.07 -18.99
N LYS A 23 21.96 15.10 -18.20
CA LYS A 23 22.38 13.79 -18.71
C LYS A 23 21.22 12.83 -18.88
N PHE A 24 20.18 12.92 -18.04
CA PHE A 24 19.06 11.98 -17.98
C PHE A 24 17.73 12.73 -18.08
N SER A 25 17.24 12.88 -19.30
CA SER A 25 15.98 13.62 -19.59
C SER A 25 14.72 12.99 -19.00
N ASN A 26 14.78 11.72 -18.58
CA ASN A 26 13.69 11.00 -17.92
C ASN A 26 13.59 11.26 -16.41
N ILE A 27 14.56 11.92 -15.79
CA ILE A 27 14.46 12.35 -14.39
C ILE A 27 13.41 13.44 -14.28
N LYS A 28 12.34 13.16 -13.51
CA LYS A 28 11.22 14.10 -13.28
C LYS A 28 11.41 14.89 -12.00
N THR A 29 12.04 14.31 -11.00
CA THR A 29 12.30 14.95 -9.72
C THR A 29 13.57 14.41 -9.08
N ILE A 30 14.24 15.24 -8.29
CA ILE A 30 15.37 14.86 -7.44
C ILE A 30 15.07 15.33 -6.02
N VAL A 31 15.08 14.38 -5.08
CA VAL A 31 14.83 14.64 -3.67
C VAL A 31 16.05 14.23 -2.87
N LYS A 32 16.51 15.08 -1.96
CA LYS A 32 17.49 14.74 -0.94
C LYS A 32 16.76 14.22 0.29
N ASN A 33 17.05 12.99 0.69
CA ASN A 33 16.51 12.38 1.89
C ASN A 33 17.62 12.28 2.95
N ILE A 34 17.37 12.83 4.13
CA ILE A 34 18.35 12.84 5.22
C ILE A 34 18.09 11.66 6.13
N ASN A 35 19.02 10.71 6.16
CA ASN A 35 19.00 9.57 7.05
C ASN A 35 20.30 9.45 7.83
N ASN A 36 20.32 9.97 9.04
CA ASN A 36 21.45 9.92 9.96
C ASN A 36 21.33 8.77 10.99
N LYS A 37 20.32 7.87 10.83
CA LYS A 37 20.09 6.75 11.75
C LYS A 37 20.89 5.52 11.30
N ASN A 38 21.60 4.90 12.22
CA ASN A 38 22.27 3.62 11.98
C ASN A 38 21.29 2.46 12.18
N THR A 39 20.37 2.27 11.23
CA THR A 39 19.34 1.24 11.24
C THR A 39 19.21 0.62 9.85
N ASN A 40 18.42 -0.45 9.72
CA ASN A 40 18.11 -1.08 8.42
C ASN A 40 17.11 -0.28 7.57
N VAL A 41 16.61 0.85 8.08
CA VAL A 41 15.68 1.74 7.34
C VAL A 41 16.51 2.58 6.38
N ILE A 42 16.21 2.49 5.09
CA ILE A 42 16.98 3.18 4.03
C ILE A 42 16.65 4.68 4.00
N LEU A 43 15.38 5.04 4.10
CA LEU A 43 14.93 6.43 4.02
C LEU A 43 14.73 7.04 5.41
N GLY A 44 15.27 8.25 5.61
CA GLY A 44 14.96 9.06 6.78
C GLY A 44 13.59 9.77 6.64
N SER A 45 13.20 10.49 7.66
CA SER A 45 11.91 11.22 7.69
C SER A 45 11.95 12.58 7.01
N GLU A 46 13.12 13.13 6.73
CA GLU A 46 13.29 14.46 6.16
C GLU A 46 13.60 14.39 4.67
N ASN A 47 12.77 15.05 3.86
CA ASN A 47 12.95 15.16 2.43
C ASN A 47 13.07 16.63 2.03
N ILE A 48 14.08 16.95 1.22
CA ILE A 48 14.32 18.27 0.64
C ILE A 48 14.22 18.12 -0.88
N ASN A 49 13.31 18.85 -1.50
CA ASN A 49 13.18 18.83 -2.95
C ASN A 49 14.28 19.68 -3.59
N LEU A 50 15.10 19.08 -4.46
CA LEU A 50 16.17 19.73 -5.18
C LEU A 50 15.81 20.09 -6.62
N TYR A 51 14.91 19.30 -7.24
CA TYR A 51 14.47 19.51 -8.62
C TYR A 51 13.09 18.87 -8.86
N GLY A 52 12.26 19.52 -9.68
CA GLY A 52 10.92 19.06 -10.02
C GLY A 52 9.93 19.23 -8.86
N ASP A 53 8.88 18.42 -8.86
CA ASP A 53 7.74 18.56 -7.92
C ASP A 53 7.91 17.81 -6.60
N GLY A 54 8.98 17.02 -6.43
CA GLY A 54 9.21 16.18 -5.25
C GLY A 54 8.43 14.85 -5.27
N TYR A 55 7.69 14.57 -6.33
CA TYR A 55 6.94 13.33 -6.54
C TYR A 55 6.92 12.95 -8.02
N ILE A 56 6.43 11.76 -8.32
CA ILE A 56 6.20 11.29 -9.69
C ILE A 56 4.75 10.81 -9.85
N PHE A 57 4.32 10.67 -11.10
CA PHE A 57 3.10 9.95 -11.45
C PHE A 57 3.41 8.66 -12.17
N ASP A 58 2.65 7.62 -11.86
CA ASP A 58 2.62 6.37 -12.62
C ASP A 58 1.18 5.93 -12.85
N LYS A 59 0.99 4.99 -13.79
CA LYS A 59 -0.32 4.45 -14.14
C LYS A 59 -0.40 2.96 -13.86
N LEU A 60 -1.54 2.55 -13.34
CA LEU A 60 -1.93 1.17 -13.18
C LEU A 60 -3.32 1.01 -13.80
N GLU A 61 -3.42 0.30 -14.93
CA GLU A 61 -4.59 0.28 -15.80
C GLU A 61 -5.10 1.71 -16.12
N ASN A 62 -6.33 2.02 -15.71
CA ASN A 62 -6.97 3.33 -15.95
C ASN A 62 -6.73 4.35 -14.84
N TYR A 63 -6.01 3.97 -13.79
CA TYR A 63 -5.76 4.84 -12.63
C TYR A 63 -4.39 5.49 -12.70
N THR A 64 -4.32 6.75 -12.29
CA THR A 64 -3.07 7.50 -12.16
C THR A 64 -2.75 7.70 -10.69
N PHE A 65 -1.53 7.37 -10.28
CA PHE A 65 -1.08 7.48 -8.91
C PHE A 65 0.05 8.50 -8.78
N LYS A 66 -0.11 9.44 -7.86
CA LYS A 66 0.97 10.25 -7.32
C LYS A 66 1.74 9.42 -6.31
N ILE A 67 3.07 9.45 -6.43
CA ILE A 67 3.99 8.66 -5.63
C ILE A 67 5.03 9.59 -5.03
N SER A 68 4.97 9.78 -3.72
CA SER A 68 5.94 10.58 -2.96
C SER A 68 7.13 9.73 -2.50
N PRO A 69 8.28 10.32 -2.10
CA PRO A 69 9.51 9.58 -1.79
C PRO A 69 9.38 8.52 -0.69
N LEU A 70 8.50 8.72 0.30
CA LEU A 70 8.29 7.78 1.41
C LEU A 70 7.16 6.78 1.15
N SER A 71 6.48 6.90 0.01
CA SER A 71 5.36 6.04 -0.33
C SER A 71 5.83 4.74 -0.96
N PHE A 72 5.27 3.62 -0.49
CA PHE A 72 5.47 2.34 -1.16
C PHE A 72 4.59 2.27 -2.42
N TYR A 73 5.17 1.80 -3.51
CA TYR A 73 4.48 1.50 -4.76
C TYR A 73 5.11 0.25 -5.38
N GLN A 74 4.28 -0.62 -5.95
CA GLN A 74 4.74 -1.86 -6.57
C GLN A 74 5.57 -1.59 -7.82
N ILE A 75 6.76 -2.17 -7.90
CA ILE A 75 7.75 -1.87 -8.95
C ILE A 75 7.52 -2.57 -10.29
N ASN A 76 6.66 -3.57 -10.34
CA ASN A 76 6.34 -4.33 -11.55
C ASN A 76 4.87 -4.09 -11.95
N PRO A 77 4.56 -3.04 -12.74
CA PRO A 77 3.18 -2.67 -13.03
C PRO A 77 2.39 -3.78 -13.71
N VAL A 78 3.02 -4.54 -14.61
CA VAL A 78 2.35 -5.65 -15.32
C VAL A 78 1.89 -6.76 -14.37
N GLN A 79 2.71 -7.11 -13.39
CA GLN A 79 2.34 -8.13 -12.40
C GLN A 79 1.45 -7.56 -11.31
N THR A 80 1.58 -6.27 -10.99
CA THR A 80 0.69 -5.58 -10.04
C THR A 80 -0.75 -5.57 -10.54
N GLU A 81 -0.97 -5.28 -11.83
CA GLU A 81 -2.30 -5.35 -12.43
C GLU A 81 -2.91 -6.74 -12.29
N LYS A 82 -2.12 -7.80 -12.53
CA LYS A 82 -2.59 -9.19 -12.34
C LYS A 82 -2.93 -9.47 -10.88
N LEU A 83 -2.04 -9.11 -9.96
CA LEU A 83 -2.23 -9.30 -8.53
C LEU A 83 -3.51 -8.60 -8.03
N TYR A 84 -3.71 -7.35 -8.44
CA TYR A 84 -4.87 -6.57 -8.01
C TYR A 84 -6.17 -7.05 -8.68
N ASN A 85 -6.10 -7.55 -9.91
CA ASN A 85 -7.25 -8.19 -10.56
C ASN A 85 -7.64 -9.50 -9.86
N ILE A 86 -6.67 -10.31 -9.42
CA ILE A 86 -6.94 -11.51 -8.61
C ILE A 86 -7.61 -11.10 -7.28
N ALA A 87 -7.05 -10.09 -6.59
CA ALA A 87 -7.63 -9.59 -5.36
C ALA A 87 -9.07 -9.05 -5.55
N LEU A 88 -9.31 -8.30 -6.63
CA LEU A 88 -10.63 -7.78 -6.98
C LEU A 88 -11.63 -8.90 -7.27
N GLN A 89 -11.23 -9.93 -8.00
CA GLN A 89 -12.05 -11.12 -8.26
C GLN A 89 -12.36 -11.86 -6.96
N GLY A 90 -11.34 -12.05 -6.09
CA GLY A 90 -11.50 -12.69 -4.78
C GLY A 90 -12.45 -11.91 -3.86
N ALA A 91 -12.38 -10.58 -3.89
CA ALA A 91 -13.29 -9.72 -3.13
C ALA A 91 -14.75 -9.84 -3.61
N ASN A 92 -15.00 -10.23 -4.87
CA ASN A 92 -16.33 -10.50 -5.47
C ASN A 92 -17.34 -9.39 -5.15
N LEU A 93 -16.97 -8.14 -5.44
CA LEU A 93 -17.75 -6.95 -5.15
C LEU A 93 -18.90 -6.75 -6.15
N THR A 94 -20.05 -6.29 -5.65
CA THR A 94 -21.27 -6.06 -6.43
C THR A 94 -21.74 -4.60 -6.42
N GLY A 95 -20.96 -3.70 -5.79
CA GLY A 95 -21.32 -2.29 -5.59
C GLY A 95 -22.04 -2.02 -4.27
N LYS A 96 -22.27 -3.04 -3.44
CA LYS A 96 -23.02 -2.93 -2.18
C LYS A 96 -22.11 -3.07 -0.94
N GLU A 97 -20.91 -3.58 -1.12
CA GLU A 97 -19.99 -3.95 -0.05
C GLU A 97 -19.24 -2.74 0.49
N VAL A 98 -19.08 -2.73 1.82
CA VAL A 98 -18.11 -1.91 2.54
C VAL A 98 -16.81 -2.69 2.63
N VAL A 99 -15.74 -2.12 2.14
CA VAL A 99 -14.40 -2.72 2.10
C VAL A 99 -13.47 -2.00 3.05
N PHE A 100 -12.76 -2.73 3.89
CA PHE A 100 -11.62 -2.21 4.65
C PHE A 100 -10.33 -2.62 3.95
N ASP A 101 -9.49 -1.65 3.61
CA ASP A 101 -8.15 -1.81 3.00
C ASP A 101 -7.11 -1.51 4.07
N LEU A 102 -6.59 -2.56 4.72
CA LEU A 102 -5.65 -2.45 5.82
C LEU A 102 -4.21 -2.50 5.28
N TYR A 103 -3.37 -1.59 5.78
CA TYR A 103 -2.02 -1.35 5.26
C TYR A 103 -2.06 -0.77 3.84
N CYS A 104 -2.97 0.19 3.62
CA CYS A 104 -3.37 0.62 2.28
C CYS A 104 -2.31 1.43 1.51
N GLY A 105 -1.23 1.87 2.16
CA GLY A 105 -0.22 2.72 1.54
C GLY A 105 -0.82 3.98 0.92
N ILE A 106 -0.54 4.23 -0.35
CA ILE A 106 -1.10 5.35 -1.13
C ILE A 106 -2.50 5.05 -1.72
N GLY A 107 -3.17 4.02 -1.20
CA GLY A 107 -4.55 3.67 -1.56
C GLY A 107 -4.69 2.90 -2.87
N THR A 108 -3.63 2.27 -3.37
CA THR A 108 -3.65 1.62 -4.69
C THR A 108 -4.71 0.52 -4.80
N ILE A 109 -4.81 -0.37 -3.82
CA ILE A 109 -5.76 -1.49 -3.83
C ILE A 109 -7.19 -0.97 -3.66
N GLY A 110 -7.42 -0.09 -2.67
CA GLY A 110 -8.72 0.51 -2.43
C GLY A 110 -9.25 1.29 -3.63
N ILE A 111 -8.43 2.11 -4.29
CA ILE A 111 -8.80 2.85 -5.50
C ILE A 111 -9.13 1.89 -6.64
N PHE A 112 -8.34 0.82 -6.82
CA PHE A 112 -8.59 -0.20 -7.83
C PHE A 112 -9.94 -0.91 -7.64
N MET A 113 -10.39 -1.06 -6.39
CA MET A 113 -11.66 -1.68 -6.03
C MET A 113 -12.84 -0.71 -5.98
N ALA A 114 -12.59 0.61 -5.90
CA ALA A 114 -13.59 1.62 -5.55
C ALA A 114 -14.82 1.62 -6.47
N ASN A 115 -14.63 1.44 -7.78
CA ASN A 115 -15.74 1.42 -8.75
C ASN A 115 -16.68 0.22 -8.59
N LYS A 116 -16.29 -0.81 -7.83
CA LYS A 116 -17.09 -2.01 -7.55
C LYS A 116 -17.51 -2.13 -6.09
N ALA A 117 -17.15 -1.16 -5.25
CA ALA A 117 -17.50 -1.13 -3.82
C ALA A 117 -18.51 -0.02 -3.53
N LYS A 118 -19.32 -0.19 -2.50
CA LYS A 118 -20.17 0.86 -1.94
C LYS A 118 -19.32 1.93 -1.25
N LYS A 119 -18.37 1.51 -0.44
CA LYS A 119 -17.48 2.39 0.32
C LYS A 119 -16.17 1.67 0.63
N ILE A 120 -15.06 2.39 0.55
CA ILE A 120 -13.73 1.93 0.96
C ILE A 120 -13.32 2.71 2.20
N TYR A 121 -12.74 2.02 3.19
CA TYR A 121 -12.02 2.60 4.31
C TYR A 121 -10.59 2.08 4.31
N GLY A 122 -9.62 2.94 4.00
CA GLY A 122 -8.20 2.61 4.00
C GLY A 122 -7.54 3.01 5.31
N ILE A 123 -6.67 2.16 5.84
CA ILE A 123 -5.89 2.41 7.06
C ILE A 123 -4.41 2.22 6.76
N GLU A 124 -3.60 3.22 7.10
CA GLU A 124 -2.14 3.21 6.95
C GLU A 124 -1.49 4.02 8.09
N ILE A 125 -0.37 3.54 8.58
CA ILE A 125 0.35 4.21 9.66
C ILE A 125 1.17 5.42 9.19
N VAL A 126 1.58 5.42 7.93
CA VAL A 126 2.39 6.48 7.32
C VAL A 126 1.49 7.62 6.87
N GLU A 127 1.55 8.74 7.57
CA GLU A 127 0.68 9.91 7.35
C GLU A 127 0.86 10.51 5.94
N GLU A 128 2.09 10.53 5.41
CA GLU A 128 2.39 11.00 4.06
C GLU A 128 1.74 10.12 2.99
N ALA A 129 1.71 8.80 3.20
CA ALA A 129 1.04 7.88 2.29
C ALA A 129 -0.48 8.12 2.26
N ILE A 130 -1.09 8.44 3.39
CA ILE A 130 -2.51 8.81 3.45
C ILE A 130 -2.79 10.13 2.72
N LYS A 131 -1.89 11.12 2.80
CA LYS A 131 -2.01 12.36 2.01
C LYS A 131 -2.00 12.05 0.50
N ASP A 132 -1.11 11.18 0.08
CA ASP A 132 -1.06 10.72 -1.31
C ASP A 132 -2.32 9.91 -1.67
N ALA A 133 -2.83 9.03 -0.79
CA ALA A 133 -4.06 8.26 -1.03
C ALA A 133 -5.28 9.17 -1.26
N ILE A 134 -5.42 10.22 -0.44
CA ILE A 134 -6.49 11.23 -0.59
C ILE A 134 -6.35 11.99 -1.92
N GLU A 135 -5.13 12.36 -2.29
CA GLU A 135 -4.87 13.05 -3.56
C GLU A 135 -5.11 12.10 -4.76
N ASN A 136 -4.70 10.85 -4.65
CA ASN A 136 -4.95 9.82 -5.65
C ASN A 136 -6.46 9.57 -5.87
N CYS A 137 -7.26 9.65 -4.83
CA CYS A 137 -8.72 9.63 -4.99
C CYS A 137 -9.23 10.79 -5.84
N LYS A 138 -8.74 12.01 -5.61
CA LYS A 138 -9.14 13.19 -6.39
C LYS A 138 -8.71 13.05 -7.85
N ILE A 139 -7.46 12.67 -8.10
CA ILE A 139 -6.91 12.45 -9.44
C ILE A 139 -7.77 11.47 -10.25
N ASN A 140 -8.27 10.42 -9.58
CA ASN A 140 -9.06 9.35 -10.21
C ASN A 140 -10.58 9.54 -10.07
N ASN A 141 -11.05 10.67 -9.56
CA ASN A 141 -12.48 10.95 -9.30
C ASN A 141 -13.17 9.93 -8.41
N ILE A 142 -12.44 9.34 -7.44
CA ILE A 142 -12.98 8.41 -6.46
C ILE A 142 -13.56 9.21 -5.29
N THR A 143 -14.87 9.08 -5.07
CA THR A 143 -15.61 9.81 -4.03
C THR A 143 -16.11 8.92 -2.90
N ASN A 144 -16.03 7.60 -3.08
CA ASN A 144 -16.51 6.61 -2.12
C ASN A 144 -15.39 5.95 -1.30
N ALA A 145 -14.22 6.57 -1.20
CA ALA A 145 -13.13 6.13 -0.36
C ALA A 145 -12.84 7.14 0.77
N GLU A 146 -12.45 6.63 1.93
CA GLU A 146 -11.99 7.40 3.09
C GLU A 146 -10.71 6.75 3.61
N TYR A 147 -9.65 7.55 3.78
CA TYR A 147 -8.33 7.07 4.21
C TYR A 147 -7.96 7.69 5.54
N LEU A 148 -7.49 6.86 6.47
CA LEU A 148 -7.23 7.18 7.86
C LEU A 148 -5.77 6.89 8.20
N ALA A 149 -5.05 7.91 8.71
CA ALA A 149 -3.67 7.76 9.17
C ALA A 149 -3.65 7.31 10.63
N GLY A 150 -2.96 6.21 10.91
CA GLY A 150 -2.74 5.74 12.27
C GLY A 150 -2.57 4.24 12.39
N ASP A 151 -2.46 3.82 13.63
CA ASP A 151 -2.31 2.41 13.98
C ASP A 151 -3.54 1.59 13.58
N THR A 152 -3.31 0.52 12.81
CA THR A 152 -4.37 -0.32 12.25
C THR A 152 -5.32 -0.87 13.30
N GLU A 153 -4.78 -1.33 14.44
CA GLU A 153 -5.59 -1.90 15.51
C GLU A 153 -6.54 -0.86 16.13
N LYS A 154 -6.01 0.33 16.43
CA LYS A 154 -6.78 1.40 17.07
C LYS A 154 -7.87 1.92 16.14
N LEU A 155 -7.52 2.16 14.87
CA LEU A 155 -8.46 2.67 13.88
C LEU A 155 -9.52 1.63 13.51
N LEU A 156 -9.14 0.36 13.41
CA LEU A 156 -10.10 -0.72 13.18
C LEU A 156 -11.11 -0.80 14.33
N THR A 157 -10.65 -0.69 15.57
CA THR A 157 -11.53 -0.63 16.76
C THR A 157 -12.45 0.59 16.71
N ASP A 158 -11.93 1.78 16.36
CA ASP A 158 -12.71 3.01 16.23
C ASP A 158 -13.82 2.88 15.17
N LEU A 159 -13.47 2.40 13.98
CA LEU A 159 -14.45 2.20 12.90
C LEU A 159 -15.60 1.30 13.35
N ILE A 160 -15.29 0.20 14.05
CA ILE A 160 -16.27 -0.81 14.42
C ILE A 160 -17.05 -0.41 15.67
N GLU A 161 -16.36 -0.02 16.73
CA GLU A 161 -16.99 0.17 18.04
C GLU A 161 -17.61 1.57 18.20
N ASN A 162 -16.94 2.62 17.69
CA ASN A 162 -17.41 3.99 17.82
C ASN A 162 -18.27 4.41 16.63
N ARG A 163 -17.78 4.22 15.40
CA ARG A 163 -18.50 4.63 14.19
C ARG A 163 -19.54 3.61 13.74
N LYS A 164 -19.57 2.40 14.33
CA LYS A 164 -20.51 1.30 14.00
C LYS A 164 -20.48 0.88 12.54
N ILE A 165 -19.31 0.96 11.90
CA ILE A 165 -19.12 0.57 10.51
C ILE A 165 -18.63 -0.87 10.48
N LYS A 166 -19.40 -1.75 9.83
CA LYS A 166 -19.02 -3.15 9.66
C LYS A 166 -18.58 -3.38 8.22
N PRO A 167 -17.36 -3.92 7.97
CA PRO A 167 -16.94 -4.30 6.62
C PRO A 167 -17.61 -5.60 6.19
N ASP A 168 -17.94 -5.67 4.90
CA ASP A 168 -18.32 -6.91 4.22
C ASP A 168 -17.09 -7.68 3.74
N VAL A 169 -16.06 -6.93 3.36
CA VAL A 169 -14.77 -7.47 2.89
C VAL A 169 -13.63 -6.74 3.60
N ILE A 170 -12.62 -7.49 4.02
CA ILE A 170 -11.34 -6.95 4.47
C ILE A 170 -10.27 -7.37 3.47
N VAL A 171 -9.52 -6.40 2.95
CA VAL A 171 -8.31 -6.62 2.16
C VAL A 171 -7.12 -6.25 3.03
N VAL A 172 -6.08 -7.06 3.02
CA VAL A 172 -4.85 -6.82 3.76
C VAL A 172 -3.63 -7.02 2.86
N ASP A 173 -2.67 -6.09 2.93
CA ASP A 173 -1.35 -6.19 2.29
C ASP A 173 -0.26 -5.80 3.31
N PRO A 174 -0.03 -6.66 4.34
CA PRO A 174 0.87 -6.34 5.42
C PRO A 174 2.34 -6.43 4.99
N PRO A 175 3.27 -5.82 5.76
CA PRO A 175 4.70 -5.99 5.55
C PRO A 175 5.14 -7.44 5.73
N ARG A 176 6.40 -7.76 5.38
CA ARG A 176 6.98 -9.13 5.40
C ARG A 176 6.78 -9.92 6.69
N LYS A 177 6.59 -9.26 7.83
CA LYS A 177 6.29 -9.91 9.12
C LYS A 177 4.89 -10.52 9.19
N GLY A 178 4.01 -10.24 8.23
CA GLY A 178 2.61 -10.63 8.24
C GLY A 178 1.76 -9.80 9.20
N LEU A 179 0.55 -10.27 9.47
CA LEU A 179 -0.37 -9.65 10.43
C LEU A 179 0.15 -9.81 11.87
N ASP A 180 -0.08 -8.80 12.69
CA ASP A 180 0.04 -8.94 14.13
C ASP A 180 -1.15 -9.73 14.69
N ASN A 181 -0.98 -10.28 15.91
CA ASN A 181 -2.00 -11.13 16.52
C ASN A 181 -3.34 -10.42 16.72
N LYS A 182 -3.30 -9.14 17.03
CA LYS A 182 -4.48 -8.35 17.32
C LYS A 182 -5.29 -8.02 16.09
N THR A 183 -4.62 -7.77 14.94
CA THR A 183 -5.31 -7.64 13.65
C THR A 183 -6.01 -8.95 13.28
N VAL A 184 -5.36 -10.10 13.48
CA VAL A 184 -5.99 -11.41 13.26
C VAL A 184 -7.20 -11.60 14.20
N GLU A 185 -7.08 -11.32 15.49
CA GLU A 185 -8.17 -11.39 16.45
C GLU A 185 -9.33 -10.46 16.08
N ASN A 186 -9.04 -9.26 15.62
CA ASN A 186 -10.05 -8.33 15.14
C ASN A 186 -10.78 -8.86 13.91
N ILE A 187 -10.08 -9.41 12.93
CA ILE A 187 -10.72 -10.05 11.75
C ILE A 187 -11.66 -11.18 12.18
N LEU A 188 -11.21 -12.05 13.10
CA LEU A 188 -12.02 -13.14 13.65
C LEU A 188 -13.24 -12.66 14.45
N LYS A 189 -13.12 -11.52 15.15
CA LYS A 189 -14.23 -10.90 15.90
C LYS A 189 -15.24 -10.22 14.98
N ILE A 190 -14.76 -9.51 13.94
CA ILE A 190 -15.59 -8.77 12.98
C ILE A 190 -16.37 -9.72 12.09
N LYS A 191 -15.76 -10.81 11.70
CA LYS A 191 -16.30 -11.83 10.79
C LYS A 191 -16.82 -11.21 9.48
N PRO A 192 -15.97 -10.51 8.69
CA PRO A 192 -16.39 -10.08 7.36
C PRO A 192 -16.75 -11.30 6.50
N ASN A 193 -17.57 -11.09 5.49
CA ASN A 193 -17.99 -12.17 4.58
C ASN A 193 -16.81 -12.75 3.78
N ARG A 194 -15.74 -11.97 3.57
CA ARG A 194 -14.52 -12.35 2.85
C ARG A 194 -13.30 -11.64 3.42
N VAL A 195 -12.18 -12.33 3.34
CA VAL A 195 -10.85 -11.77 3.57
C VAL A 195 -10.01 -12.02 2.32
N VAL A 196 -9.42 -10.96 1.77
CA VAL A 196 -8.44 -11.05 0.69
C VAL A 196 -7.08 -10.68 1.27
N TYR A 197 -6.15 -11.63 1.26
CA TYR A 197 -4.83 -11.46 1.85
C TYR A 197 -3.76 -11.46 0.76
N ILE A 198 -3.12 -10.31 0.53
CA ILE A 198 -1.94 -10.18 -0.33
C ILE A 198 -0.71 -10.27 0.56
N SER A 199 0.30 -11.04 0.15
CA SER A 199 1.50 -11.26 0.96
C SER A 199 2.74 -11.46 0.12
N CYS A 200 3.78 -10.73 0.46
CA CYS A 200 5.13 -10.90 -0.10
C CYS A 200 5.97 -12.00 0.60
N ASN A 201 5.39 -12.71 1.56
CA ASN A 201 6.09 -13.77 2.31
C ASN A 201 5.17 -14.98 2.58
N PRO A 202 5.31 -16.07 1.81
CA PRO A 202 4.48 -17.26 1.96
C PRO A 202 4.53 -17.88 3.36
N ALA A 203 5.66 -17.79 4.07
CA ALA A 203 5.80 -18.38 5.39
C ALA A 203 4.93 -17.65 6.44
N THR A 204 4.93 -16.32 6.43
CA THR A 204 4.06 -15.54 7.32
C THR A 204 2.61 -15.62 6.90
N LEU A 205 2.33 -15.69 5.59
CA LEU A 205 0.99 -15.96 5.08
C LEU A 205 0.42 -17.26 5.65
N MET A 206 1.13 -18.36 5.54
CA MET A 206 0.67 -19.66 6.06
C MET A 206 0.43 -19.63 7.58
N ARG A 207 1.31 -18.96 8.34
CA ARG A 207 1.13 -18.76 9.78
C ARG A 207 -0.18 -18.04 10.09
N ASP A 208 -0.48 -16.98 9.35
CA ASP A 208 -1.67 -16.15 9.59
C ASP A 208 -2.94 -16.85 9.11
N LEU A 209 -2.89 -17.52 7.96
CA LEU A 209 -3.98 -18.34 7.45
C LEU A 209 -4.37 -19.45 8.44
N SER A 210 -3.39 -20.14 9.05
CA SER A 210 -3.67 -21.17 10.07
C SER A 210 -4.44 -20.65 11.28
N LYS A 211 -4.30 -19.36 11.62
CA LYS A 211 -5.12 -18.76 12.68
C LYS A 211 -6.53 -18.39 12.19
N LEU A 212 -6.65 -17.95 10.94
CA LEU A 212 -7.92 -17.57 10.34
C LEU A 212 -8.80 -18.79 10.00
N GLU A 213 -8.21 -19.98 9.78
CA GLU A 213 -8.93 -21.24 9.50
C GLU A 213 -9.94 -21.64 10.56
N SER A 214 -9.84 -21.10 11.78
CA SER A 214 -10.84 -21.32 12.84
C SER A 214 -12.25 -20.84 12.44
N GLU A 215 -12.36 -19.83 11.58
CA GLU A 215 -13.64 -19.21 11.16
C GLU A 215 -13.81 -19.16 9.64
N TYR A 216 -12.71 -19.31 8.87
CA TYR A 216 -12.71 -19.18 7.41
C TYR A 216 -12.21 -20.47 6.74
N LYS A 217 -12.69 -20.70 5.54
CA LYS A 217 -12.12 -21.70 4.62
C LYS A 217 -11.30 -20.99 3.56
N ILE A 218 -10.05 -21.42 3.40
CA ILE A 218 -9.22 -20.96 2.30
C ILE A 218 -9.85 -21.45 1.00
N LYS A 219 -10.25 -20.52 0.13
CA LYS A 219 -10.84 -20.84 -1.18
C LYS A 219 -9.78 -20.97 -2.24
N GLU A 220 -8.79 -20.08 -2.18
CA GLU A 220 -7.76 -19.97 -3.20
C GLU A 220 -6.49 -19.37 -2.61
N ILE A 221 -5.34 -19.84 -3.09
CA ILE A 221 -4.03 -19.21 -2.91
C ILE A 221 -3.41 -19.11 -4.30
N GLN A 222 -3.31 -17.89 -4.83
CA GLN A 222 -2.74 -17.64 -6.15
C GLN A 222 -1.39 -16.95 -6.00
N PRO A 223 -0.27 -17.62 -6.36
CA PRO A 223 1.04 -16.97 -6.43
C PRO A 223 1.15 -16.09 -7.67
N VAL A 224 1.89 -14.99 -7.55
CA VAL A 224 2.20 -14.05 -8.62
C VAL A 224 3.70 -13.75 -8.62
N ASP A 225 4.36 -13.95 -9.74
CA ASP A 225 5.78 -13.68 -9.91
C ASP A 225 6.03 -12.17 -10.11
N MET A 226 5.98 -11.44 -8.99
CA MET A 226 6.21 -9.99 -8.95
C MET A 226 7.68 -9.64 -9.18
N PHE A 227 8.59 -10.51 -8.74
CA PHE A 227 10.04 -10.28 -8.75
C PHE A 227 10.76 -11.42 -9.50
N PRO A 228 10.64 -11.48 -10.85
CA PRO A 228 11.28 -12.52 -11.64
C PRO A 228 12.79 -12.62 -11.36
N PHE A 229 13.32 -13.83 -11.45
CA PHE A 229 14.73 -14.16 -11.16
C PHE A 229 15.18 -13.95 -9.71
N THR A 230 14.24 -13.79 -8.77
CA THR A 230 14.51 -13.77 -7.33
C THR A 230 13.80 -14.92 -6.62
N SER A 231 14.07 -15.11 -5.34
CA SER A 231 13.36 -16.09 -4.49
C SER A 231 12.04 -15.53 -3.91
N HIS A 232 11.67 -14.31 -4.27
CA HIS A 232 10.47 -13.65 -3.74
C HIS A 232 9.26 -13.97 -4.61
N VAL A 233 8.15 -14.28 -3.97
CA VAL A 233 6.85 -14.50 -4.60
C VAL A 233 5.78 -13.76 -3.84
N GLU A 234 4.90 -13.06 -4.55
CA GLU A 234 3.66 -12.54 -3.99
C GLU A 234 2.59 -13.62 -4.04
N CYS A 235 1.72 -13.62 -3.06
CA CYS A 235 0.57 -14.52 -3.02
C CYS A 235 -0.70 -13.71 -2.71
N CYS A 236 -1.78 -14.00 -3.42
CA CYS A 236 -3.11 -13.54 -3.07
C CYS A 236 -3.93 -14.72 -2.57
N SER A 237 -4.41 -14.66 -1.32
CA SER A 237 -5.29 -15.67 -0.73
C SER A 237 -6.69 -15.12 -0.54
N VAL A 238 -7.69 -15.96 -0.79
CA VAL A 238 -9.11 -15.65 -0.62
C VAL A 238 -9.72 -16.61 0.40
N LEU A 239 -10.36 -16.02 1.43
CA LEU A 239 -11.06 -16.76 2.49
C LEU A 239 -12.54 -16.37 2.53
#